data_97348803da23277c7a08729ace80827f
#
_entry.id   97348803da23277c7a08729ace80827f
#
_cell.length_a   1.000
_cell.length_b   1.000
_cell.length_c   1.000
_cell.angle_alpha   90.00
_cell.angle_beta   90.00
_cell.angle_gamma   90.00
#
_symmetry.space_group_name_H-M   'P 1'
#
loop_
_entity.id
_entity.type
_entity.pdbx_description
1 polymer ?
#
loop_
_entity_poly.entity_id
_entity_poly.type
_entity_poly.pdbx_seq_one_letter_code
_entity_poly.pdbx_strand_id
1 'polypeptide(L)'
;MRTCIILFSHADNDEKKEKLFNTIKSLKEINLPILLSTSTTVEKSIIDNVDHVIYNKQNVIFNETDFYDLDLPITEANFNRQFFFGGISTRSYVGKKTYQAAVVNHYIQSVNYAKTLGYEYAMITEYDYIFNKKAKDFICLMYKKVEKNNLDCFFVPCNISGIKSAYPIPTIFSVDKFIEYVGNKIIKKPLDYVRITKFKIVEEWMYNFLNYLEKKETISIEEYNEIFKEVVYDSIEAGDFNPMFAQLNSGVYINRHDDKKWIYSVYNFTNKELEIDIEIRYKGNVIINDNRTYFYKTWYYIHIPYDVIEDIMSSTNEEMVVTEKIKYESQEDVFNYSVNKNNLETHKKCKWYFFDDRND
;
A
#
# COMPACT_ATOMS: atom_id res chain seq x y z
N MET A 1 17.56 -24.01 12.72
CA MET A 1 17.31 -22.64 12.17
C MET A 1 16.52 -21.82 13.19
N ARG A 2 16.99 -20.62 13.55
CA ARG A 2 16.28 -19.72 14.50
C ARG A 2 15.50 -18.67 13.71
N THR A 3 14.19 -18.79 13.71
CA THR A 3 13.29 -17.87 13.01
C THR A 3 12.43 -17.10 14.00
N CYS A 4 12.13 -15.83 13.71
CA CYS A 4 11.17 -15.04 14.45
C CYS A 4 10.11 -14.44 13.52
N ILE A 5 8.99 -14.04 14.12
CA ILE A 5 7.96 -13.23 13.46
C ILE A 5 8.21 -11.78 13.84
N ILE A 6 8.33 -10.91 12.84
CA ILE A 6 8.36 -9.47 13.03
C ILE A 6 6.96 -8.94 12.72
N LEU A 7 6.27 -8.50 13.75
CA LEU A 7 4.92 -7.96 13.68
C LEU A 7 4.98 -6.43 13.71
N PHE A 8 4.57 -5.80 12.62
CA PHE A 8 4.49 -4.34 12.54
C PHE A 8 3.16 -3.83 13.03
N SER A 9 3.19 -2.73 13.82
CA SER A 9 1.99 -2.12 14.34
C SER A 9 2.07 -0.61 14.44
N HIS A 10 0.96 0.04 14.10
CA HIS A 10 0.65 1.42 14.42
C HIS A 10 -0.74 1.50 15.06
N ALA A 11 -0.88 0.83 16.21
CA ALA A 11 -2.14 0.76 16.95
C ALA A 11 -2.29 1.99 17.86
N ASP A 12 -2.83 3.08 17.31
CA ASP A 12 -2.97 4.40 17.95
C ASP A 12 -4.33 4.62 18.62
N ASN A 13 -5.25 3.68 18.47
CA ASN A 13 -6.58 3.69 19.10
C ASN A 13 -6.97 2.30 19.61
N ASP A 14 -8.05 2.22 20.38
CA ASP A 14 -8.45 0.99 21.06
C ASP A 14 -8.87 -0.13 20.10
N GLU A 15 -9.50 0.21 18.99
CA GLU A 15 -9.86 -0.75 17.94
C GLU A 15 -8.64 -1.42 17.33
N LYS A 16 -7.64 -0.62 16.94
CA LYS A 16 -6.38 -1.16 16.40
C LYS A 16 -5.59 -1.96 17.44
N LYS A 17 -5.69 -1.61 18.72
CA LYS A 17 -5.08 -2.38 19.81
C LYS A 17 -5.76 -3.74 19.97
N GLU A 18 -7.09 -3.80 19.86
CA GLU A 18 -7.83 -5.05 19.88
C GLU A 18 -7.44 -5.95 18.70
N LYS A 19 -7.35 -5.39 17.50
CA LYS A 19 -6.85 -6.10 16.30
C LYS A 19 -5.45 -6.65 16.52
N LEU A 20 -4.53 -5.81 16.98
CA LEU A 20 -3.17 -6.23 17.31
C LEU A 20 -3.17 -7.40 18.31
N PHE A 21 -4.00 -7.34 19.34
CA PHE A 21 -4.09 -8.40 20.34
C PHE A 21 -4.61 -9.71 19.73
N ASN A 22 -5.64 -9.64 18.87
CA ASN A 22 -6.19 -10.81 18.18
C ASN A 22 -5.18 -11.40 17.19
N THR A 23 -4.45 -10.56 16.46
CA THR A 23 -3.35 -11.00 15.60
C THR A 23 -2.28 -11.73 16.38
N ILE A 24 -1.82 -11.19 17.50
CA ILE A 24 -0.83 -11.83 18.37
C ILE A 24 -1.31 -13.20 18.86
N LYS A 25 -2.57 -13.29 19.29
CA LYS A 25 -3.15 -14.58 19.70
C LYS A 25 -3.11 -15.62 18.59
N SER A 26 -3.46 -15.20 17.36
CA SER A 26 -3.44 -16.11 16.20
C SER A 26 -2.02 -16.54 15.83
N LEU A 27 -1.03 -15.66 15.97
CA LEU A 27 0.37 -15.94 15.66
C LEU A 27 1.02 -16.86 16.70
N LYS A 28 0.61 -16.82 17.98
CA LYS A 28 1.14 -17.71 19.03
C LYS A 28 0.99 -19.19 18.70
N GLU A 29 -0.05 -19.55 17.96
CA GLU A 29 -0.27 -20.95 17.55
C GLU A 29 0.78 -21.44 16.53
N ILE A 30 1.53 -20.53 15.88
CA ILE A 30 2.63 -20.88 14.98
C ILE A 30 3.86 -21.33 15.77
N ASN A 31 3.93 -20.97 17.06
CA ASN A 31 5.00 -21.33 17.96
C ASN A 31 6.39 -20.81 17.52
N LEU A 32 6.44 -19.60 16.97
CA LEU A 32 7.65 -18.85 16.70
C LEU A 32 7.70 -17.60 17.59
N PRO A 33 8.89 -17.15 18.02
CA PRO A 33 9.04 -15.91 18.77
C PRO A 33 8.50 -14.70 18.00
N ILE A 34 7.75 -13.83 18.69
CA ILE A 34 7.13 -12.62 18.13
C ILE A 34 7.90 -11.39 18.59
N LEU A 35 8.45 -10.64 17.64
CA LEU A 35 9.06 -9.33 17.82
C LEU A 35 8.06 -8.26 17.37
N LEU A 36 7.43 -7.56 18.30
CA LEU A 36 6.51 -6.47 18.00
C LEU A 36 7.31 -5.19 17.72
N SER A 37 7.21 -4.67 16.50
CA SER A 37 7.76 -3.38 16.12
C SER A 37 6.64 -2.35 16.04
N THR A 38 6.69 -1.33 16.90
CA THR A 38 5.61 -0.36 17.03
C THR A 38 6.12 1.07 17.18
N SER A 39 5.35 2.03 16.70
CA SER A 39 5.56 3.48 16.89
C SER A 39 4.61 4.08 17.94
N THR A 40 3.70 3.29 18.48
CA THR A 40 2.73 3.68 19.49
C THR A 40 2.98 2.97 20.81
N THR A 41 2.51 3.55 21.91
CA THR A 41 2.55 2.89 23.22
C THR A 41 1.63 1.69 23.23
N VAL A 42 2.11 0.58 23.76
CA VAL A 42 1.34 -0.67 23.88
C VAL A 42 1.04 -1.00 25.34
N GLU A 43 -0.09 -1.60 25.56
CA GLU A 43 -0.54 -1.99 26.88
C GLU A 43 0.20 -3.23 27.39
N LYS A 44 0.21 -3.40 28.70
CA LYS A 44 0.85 -4.55 29.37
C LYS A 44 0.31 -5.88 28.84
N SER A 45 -1.00 -5.95 28.57
CA SER A 45 -1.65 -7.13 27.97
C SER A 45 -1.07 -7.56 26.64
N ILE A 46 -0.59 -6.62 25.83
CA ILE A 46 0.11 -6.87 24.57
C ILE A 46 1.54 -7.28 24.83
N ILE A 47 2.26 -6.54 25.69
CA ILE A 47 3.65 -6.79 26.04
C ILE A 47 3.85 -8.21 26.59
N ASP A 48 2.98 -8.65 27.48
CA ASP A 48 3.03 -9.99 28.11
C ASP A 48 2.75 -11.13 27.11
N ASN A 49 2.34 -10.80 25.89
CA ASN A 49 2.01 -11.77 24.85
C ASN A 49 2.97 -11.81 23.66
N VAL A 50 4.04 -11.04 23.69
CA VAL A 50 5.11 -11.04 22.69
C VAL A 50 6.45 -11.29 23.38
N ASP A 51 7.44 -11.77 22.62
CA ASP A 51 8.77 -12.08 23.20
C ASP A 51 9.63 -10.82 23.31
N HIS A 52 9.50 -9.91 22.37
CA HIS A 52 10.23 -8.63 22.35
C HIS A 52 9.37 -7.50 21.81
N VAL A 53 9.61 -6.29 22.33
CA VAL A 53 9.00 -5.05 21.83
C VAL A 53 10.10 -4.12 21.35
N ILE A 54 9.98 -3.69 20.11
CA ILE A 54 10.85 -2.68 19.49
C ILE A 54 10.01 -1.40 19.37
N TYR A 55 10.28 -0.44 20.25
CA TYR A 55 9.56 0.81 20.26
C TYR A 55 10.32 1.88 19.48
N ASN A 56 9.75 2.28 18.34
CA ASN A 56 10.28 3.36 17.53
C ASN A 56 9.44 4.62 17.69
N LYS A 57 9.84 5.51 18.61
CA LYS A 57 9.16 6.76 18.84
C LYS A 57 9.18 7.69 17.61
N GLN A 58 10.21 7.58 16.78
CA GLN A 58 10.36 8.38 15.57
C GLN A 58 9.67 7.69 14.41
N ASN A 59 8.35 7.86 14.33
CA ASN A 59 7.61 7.46 13.14
C ASN A 59 7.95 8.45 12.01
N VAL A 60 8.86 8.06 11.12
CA VAL A 60 9.38 8.96 10.08
C VAL A 60 8.36 9.07 8.96
N ILE A 61 7.60 10.14 9.01
CA ILE A 61 6.58 10.46 8.01
C ILE A 61 7.06 11.70 7.25
N PHE A 62 7.17 11.59 5.93
CA PHE A 62 7.52 12.71 5.07
C PHE A 62 6.30 13.29 4.38
N ASN A 63 6.30 14.61 4.20
CA ASN A 63 5.33 15.27 3.34
C ASN A 63 5.83 15.27 1.89
N GLU A 64 4.91 15.44 0.96
CA GLU A 64 5.23 15.57 -0.46
C GLU A 64 6.27 16.67 -0.71
N THR A 65 6.12 17.82 -0.05
CA THR A 65 7.01 18.97 -0.18
C THR A 65 8.45 18.70 0.28
N ASP A 66 8.66 17.73 1.16
CA ASP A 66 9.99 17.38 1.66
C ASP A 66 10.90 16.78 0.57
N PHE A 67 10.34 16.44 -0.59
CA PHE A 67 11.06 15.86 -1.72
C PHE A 67 11.34 16.86 -2.86
N TYR A 68 10.74 18.05 -2.85
CA TYR A 68 10.88 19.01 -3.95
C TYR A 68 12.29 19.56 -4.13
N ASP A 69 13.01 19.74 -3.03
CA ASP A 69 14.36 20.30 -3.04
C ASP A 69 15.46 19.24 -3.23
N LEU A 70 15.07 18.00 -3.50
CA LEU A 70 16.06 16.96 -3.74
C LEU A 70 16.58 17.05 -5.19
N ASP A 71 17.85 17.35 -5.33
CA ASP A 71 18.57 17.31 -6.62
C ASP A 71 18.80 15.84 -7.05
N LEU A 72 17.71 15.19 -7.44
CA LEU A 72 17.69 13.78 -7.85
C LEU A 72 16.81 13.62 -9.09
N PRO A 73 17.18 12.73 -10.03
CA PRO A 73 16.33 12.39 -11.18
C PRO A 73 15.11 11.57 -10.73
N ILE A 74 14.23 12.19 -9.97
CA ILE A 74 12.96 11.61 -9.59
C ILE A 74 12.03 11.82 -10.77
N THR A 75 11.67 10.73 -11.45
CA THR A 75 10.68 10.82 -12.53
C THR A 75 9.30 11.11 -11.92
N GLU A 76 8.48 11.89 -12.62
CA GLU A 76 7.10 12.17 -12.23
C GLU A 76 6.32 10.88 -11.96
N ALA A 77 6.53 9.85 -12.77
CA ALA A 77 5.90 8.55 -12.57
C ALA A 77 6.27 7.90 -11.23
N ASN A 78 7.55 7.94 -10.83
CA ASN A 78 8.01 7.38 -9.57
C ASN A 78 7.50 8.19 -8.38
N PHE A 79 7.49 9.51 -8.50
CA PHE A 79 6.97 10.40 -7.48
C PHE A 79 5.46 10.20 -7.27
N ASN A 80 4.68 10.17 -8.34
CA ASN A 80 3.25 9.93 -8.29
C ASN A 80 2.91 8.56 -7.71
N ARG A 81 3.64 7.51 -8.07
CA ARG A 81 3.48 6.18 -7.46
C ARG A 81 3.66 6.24 -5.96
N GLN A 82 4.75 6.83 -5.49
CA GLN A 82 5.06 6.90 -4.07
C GLN A 82 3.96 7.58 -3.26
N PHE A 83 3.45 8.70 -3.75
CA PHE A 83 2.42 9.44 -3.04
C PHE A 83 1.01 8.96 -3.33
N PHE A 84 0.77 8.38 -4.48
CA PHE A 84 -0.52 7.76 -4.79
C PHE A 84 -0.76 6.53 -3.92
N PHE A 85 0.18 5.59 -3.89
CA PHE A 85 0.04 4.38 -3.09
C PHE A 85 0.28 4.61 -1.59
N GLY A 86 1.25 5.40 -1.22
CA GLY A 86 1.48 5.78 0.18
C GLY A 86 0.40 6.67 0.77
N GLY A 87 -0.35 7.39 -0.06
CA GLY A 87 -1.43 8.27 0.35
C GLY A 87 -2.82 7.65 0.34
N ILE A 88 -2.97 6.38 -0.04
CA ILE A 88 -4.25 5.67 -0.02
C ILE A 88 -4.87 5.71 1.37
N SER A 89 -4.08 5.50 2.40
CA SER A 89 -4.53 5.54 3.80
C SER A 89 -4.95 6.92 4.28
N THR A 90 -4.51 8.00 3.62
CA THR A 90 -4.81 9.37 4.06
C THR A 90 -5.96 10.03 3.30
N ARG A 91 -6.41 9.45 2.19
CA ARG A 91 -7.54 9.92 1.36
C ARG A 91 -7.50 11.41 0.97
N SER A 92 -6.35 12.06 1.03
CA SER A 92 -6.20 13.49 0.79
C SER A 92 -4.97 13.77 -0.06
N TYR A 93 -5.11 14.59 -1.09
CA TYR A 93 -4.03 14.94 -2.03
C TYR A 93 -3.20 16.14 -1.61
N VAL A 94 -3.75 17.04 -0.83
CA VAL A 94 -3.01 18.20 -0.31
C VAL A 94 -2.37 17.85 1.01
N GLY A 95 -1.07 18.11 1.13
CA GLY A 95 -0.30 17.77 2.33
C GLY A 95 -0.16 16.27 2.53
N LYS A 96 -0.08 15.49 1.44
CA LYS A 96 0.15 14.05 1.50
C LYS A 96 1.36 13.73 2.33
N LYS A 97 1.14 12.77 3.20
CA LYS A 97 2.19 12.15 3.98
C LYS A 97 2.45 10.76 3.43
N THR A 98 3.71 10.40 3.28
CA THR A 98 4.07 9.01 2.98
C THR A 98 4.49 8.29 4.25
N TYR A 99 3.78 7.23 4.57
CA TYR A 99 4.14 6.30 5.65
C TYR A 99 5.19 5.27 5.22
N GLN A 100 5.49 5.20 3.94
CA GLN A 100 6.42 4.22 3.39
C GLN A 100 7.80 4.28 4.05
N ALA A 101 8.29 5.48 4.34
CA ALA A 101 9.57 5.67 5.03
C ALA A 101 9.54 5.11 6.46
N ALA A 102 8.43 5.27 7.16
CA ALA A 102 8.24 4.68 8.48
C ALA A 102 8.26 3.17 8.42
N VAL A 103 7.54 2.58 7.47
CA VAL A 103 7.49 1.12 7.27
C VAL A 103 8.89 0.58 6.95
N VAL A 104 9.62 1.17 6.00
CA VAL A 104 11.00 0.75 5.68
C VAL A 104 11.91 0.85 6.90
N ASN A 105 11.79 1.91 7.71
CA ASN A 105 12.55 2.03 8.95
C ASN A 105 12.22 0.92 9.95
N HIS A 106 10.94 0.57 10.09
CA HIS A 106 10.54 -0.54 10.93
C HIS A 106 11.16 -1.86 10.45
N TYR A 107 11.17 -2.12 9.14
CA TYR A 107 11.87 -3.29 8.57
C TYR A 107 13.34 -3.28 8.96
N ILE A 108 14.06 -2.20 8.67
CA ILE A 108 15.51 -2.11 8.91
C ILE A 108 15.84 -2.32 10.40
N GLN A 109 15.16 -1.59 11.27
CA GLN A 109 15.44 -1.65 12.72
C GLN A 109 15.09 -3.02 13.30
N SER A 110 13.95 -3.60 12.90
CA SER A 110 13.49 -4.86 13.44
C SER A 110 14.36 -6.02 12.99
N VAL A 111 14.81 -6.04 11.74
CA VAL A 111 15.71 -7.07 11.23
C VAL A 111 17.10 -6.95 11.88
N ASN A 112 17.63 -5.73 12.05
CA ASN A 112 18.87 -5.54 12.80
C ASN A 112 18.75 -6.01 14.25
N TYR A 113 17.62 -5.74 14.89
CA TYR A 113 17.39 -6.22 16.26
C TYR A 113 17.26 -7.76 16.31
N ALA A 114 16.53 -8.35 15.36
CA ALA A 114 16.46 -9.81 15.22
C ALA A 114 17.85 -10.44 15.09
N LYS A 115 18.77 -9.82 14.33
CA LYS A 115 20.17 -10.23 14.23
C LYS A 115 20.88 -10.21 15.59
N THR A 116 20.70 -9.16 16.39
CA THR A 116 21.34 -9.06 17.72
C THR A 116 20.85 -10.14 18.68
N LEU A 117 19.63 -10.62 18.49
CA LEU A 117 19.05 -11.74 19.25
C LEU A 117 19.46 -13.12 18.69
N GLY A 118 20.23 -13.15 17.59
CA GLY A 118 20.74 -14.36 16.98
C GLY A 118 19.70 -15.12 16.14
N TYR A 119 18.67 -14.43 15.63
CA TYR A 119 17.77 -15.00 14.64
C TYR A 119 18.43 -15.01 13.25
N GLU A 120 18.25 -16.10 12.53
CA GLU A 120 18.80 -16.32 11.19
C GLU A 120 17.80 -15.94 10.12
N TYR A 121 16.50 -16.09 10.43
CA TYR A 121 15.39 -15.79 9.52
C TYR A 121 14.31 -14.94 10.21
N ALA A 122 13.66 -14.12 9.42
CA ALA A 122 12.51 -13.34 9.83
C ALA A 122 11.31 -13.60 8.92
N MET A 123 10.15 -13.79 9.53
CA MET A 123 8.85 -13.70 8.86
C MET A 123 8.23 -12.35 9.18
N ILE A 124 7.71 -11.67 8.18
CA ILE A 124 7.07 -10.37 8.36
C ILE A 124 5.56 -10.51 8.31
N THR A 125 4.86 -9.78 9.17
CA THR A 125 3.41 -9.62 9.17
C THR A 125 2.98 -8.27 9.76
N GLU A 126 1.74 -7.90 9.52
CA GLU A 126 1.11 -6.68 10.03
C GLU A 126 0.08 -7.01 11.11
N TYR A 127 -0.34 -6.00 11.87
CA TYR A 127 -1.12 -6.16 13.11
C TYR A 127 -2.61 -6.44 12.91
N ASP A 128 -3.11 -6.38 11.70
CA ASP A 128 -4.52 -6.52 11.34
C ASP A 128 -4.85 -7.83 10.61
N TYR A 129 -3.93 -8.81 10.67
CA TYR A 129 -4.13 -10.14 10.11
C TYR A 129 -4.47 -11.18 11.17
N ILE A 130 -5.66 -11.78 11.08
CA ILE A 130 -6.03 -12.93 11.91
C ILE A 130 -5.87 -14.19 11.07
N PHE A 131 -4.86 -14.97 11.41
CA PHE A 131 -4.54 -16.19 10.68
C PHE A 131 -5.45 -17.35 11.09
N ASN A 132 -6.23 -17.87 10.15
CA ASN A 132 -6.99 -19.08 10.33
C ASN A 132 -6.06 -20.32 10.34
N LYS A 133 -6.61 -21.49 10.60
CA LYS A 133 -5.83 -22.74 10.67
C LYS A 133 -5.07 -23.03 9.37
N LYS A 134 -5.72 -22.88 8.21
CA LYS A 134 -5.12 -23.14 6.89
C LYS A 134 -3.90 -22.26 6.63
N ALA A 135 -4.01 -20.97 6.94
CA ALA A 135 -2.90 -20.01 6.79
C ALA A 135 -1.74 -20.33 7.76
N LYS A 136 -2.04 -20.69 9.02
CA LYS A 136 -1.03 -21.09 10.00
C LYS A 136 -0.30 -22.37 9.57
N ASP A 137 -1.03 -23.39 9.12
CA ASP A 137 -0.45 -24.62 8.61
C ASP A 137 0.47 -24.36 7.41
N PHE A 138 0.07 -23.45 6.52
CA PHE A 138 0.87 -23.05 5.37
C PHE A 138 2.14 -22.30 5.81
N ILE A 139 2.07 -21.37 6.74
CA ILE A 139 3.25 -20.69 7.30
C ILE A 139 4.23 -21.69 7.90
N CYS A 140 3.73 -22.67 8.64
CA CYS A 140 4.57 -23.76 9.17
C CYS A 140 5.22 -24.59 8.04
N LEU A 141 4.51 -24.81 6.95
CA LEU A 141 5.07 -25.50 5.77
C LEU A 141 6.17 -24.68 5.10
N MET A 142 5.95 -23.37 4.90
CA MET A 142 6.96 -22.45 4.35
C MET A 142 8.24 -22.46 5.20
N TYR A 143 8.10 -22.33 6.51
CA TYR A 143 9.21 -22.38 7.44
C TYR A 143 10.03 -23.68 7.30
N LYS A 144 9.34 -24.84 7.29
CA LYS A 144 9.99 -26.15 7.09
C LYS A 144 10.68 -26.27 5.73
N LYS A 145 10.12 -25.73 4.68
CA LYS A 145 10.73 -25.71 3.34
C LYS A 145 12.00 -24.87 3.32
N VAL A 146 11.95 -23.66 3.89
CA VAL A 146 13.11 -22.77 3.99
C VAL A 146 14.25 -23.48 4.73
N GLU A 147 13.95 -24.11 5.89
CA GLU A 147 14.94 -24.84 6.66
C GLU A 147 15.50 -26.05 5.91
N LYS A 148 14.62 -26.94 5.41
CA LYS A 148 15.01 -28.18 4.75
C LYS A 148 15.85 -27.96 3.49
N ASN A 149 15.50 -26.94 2.70
CA ASN A 149 16.12 -26.68 1.42
C ASN A 149 17.22 -25.60 1.51
N ASN A 150 17.49 -25.09 2.72
CA ASN A 150 18.45 -24.00 2.96
C ASN A 150 18.23 -22.81 2.00
N LEU A 151 16.98 -22.36 1.94
CA LEU A 151 16.60 -21.24 1.08
C LEU A 151 16.98 -19.90 1.73
N ASP A 152 17.28 -18.91 0.92
CA ASP A 152 17.46 -17.52 1.39
C ASP A 152 16.12 -16.84 1.68
N CYS A 153 15.06 -17.21 0.93
CA CYS A 153 13.72 -16.69 1.16
C CYS A 153 12.61 -17.58 0.58
N PHE A 154 11.41 -17.35 1.12
CA PHE A 154 10.14 -17.80 0.54
C PHE A 154 9.15 -16.63 0.53
N PHE A 155 8.54 -16.33 -0.61
CA PHE A 155 7.63 -15.21 -0.73
C PHE A 155 6.57 -15.40 -1.82
N VAL A 156 5.57 -14.50 -1.83
CA VAL A 156 4.51 -14.45 -2.83
C VAL A 156 4.76 -13.27 -3.77
N PRO A 157 5.19 -13.51 -5.01
CA PRO A 157 5.28 -12.42 -5.99
C PRO A 157 3.89 -11.99 -6.40
N CYS A 158 3.68 -10.69 -6.51
CA CYS A 158 2.45 -10.10 -6.98
C CYS A 158 2.72 -8.99 -7.99
N ASN A 159 1.68 -8.51 -8.62
CA ASN A 159 1.75 -7.37 -9.50
C ASN A 159 0.75 -6.32 -9.03
N ILE A 160 1.26 -5.25 -8.44
CA ILE A 160 0.44 -4.12 -8.01
C ILE A 160 0.52 -3.07 -9.11
N SER A 161 -0.54 -2.92 -9.88
CA SER A 161 -0.65 -1.85 -10.86
C SER A 161 0.47 -1.83 -11.92
N GLY A 162 0.83 -3.01 -12.43
CA GLY A 162 1.94 -3.14 -13.37
C GLY A 162 3.33 -3.15 -12.72
N ILE A 163 3.41 -2.98 -11.38
CA ILE A 163 4.67 -3.01 -10.64
C ILE A 163 4.87 -4.41 -10.05
N LYS A 164 5.99 -5.03 -10.39
CA LYS A 164 6.40 -6.28 -9.73
C LYS A 164 6.64 -6.01 -8.25
N SER A 165 5.91 -6.71 -7.41
CA SER A 165 5.85 -6.50 -5.97
C SER A 165 5.89 -7.83 -5.24
N ALA A 166 6.13 -7.81 -3.94
CA ALA A 166 5.97 -8.96 -3.06
C ALA A 166 4.88 -8.66 -2.05
N TYR A 167 4.00 -9.63 -1.80
CA TYR A 167 3.12 -9.53 -0.65
C TYR A 167 3.97 -9.53 0.62
N PRO A 168 3.74 -8.58 1.53
CA PRO A 168 4.48 -8.57 2.79
C PRO A 168 4.18 -9.83 3.62
N ILE A 169 3.02 -10.46 3.44
CA ILE A 169 2.52 -11.53 4.28
C ILE A 169 2.04 -12.73 3.44
N PRO A 170 2.52 -13.91 3.75
CA PRO A 170 3.72 -14.21 4.52
C PRO A 170 4.97 -14.10 3.64
N THR A 171 6.00 -13.48 4.18
CA THR A 171 7.33 -13.45 3.55
C THR A 171 8.35 -13.88 4.58
N ILE A 172 9.14 -14.90 4.27
CA ILE A 172 10.24 -15.38 5.11
C ILE A 172 11.56 -15.13 4.38
N PHE A 173 12.54 -14.56 5.05
CA PHE A 173 13.84 -14.29 4.45
C PHE A 173 14.99 -14.35 5.47
N SER A 174 16.20 -14.55 4.95
CA SER A 174 17.44 -14.53 5.72
C SER A 174 17.72 -13.12 6.26
N VAL A 175 17.92 -13.03 7.56
CA VAL A 175 18.27 -11.79 8.28
C VAL A 175 19.60 -11.25 7.79
N ASP A 176 20.60 -12.11 7.59
CA ASP A 176 21.92 -11.68 7.12
C ASP A 176 21.88 -11.14 5.71
N LYS A 177 21.16 -11.78 4.82
CA LYS A 177 21.00 -11.33 3.44
C LYS A 177 20.27 -9.99 3.35
N PHE A 178 19.30 -9.76 4.21
CA PHE A 178 18.63 -8.45 4.28
C PHE A 178 19.58 -7.34 4.74
N ILE A 179 20.37 -7.60 5.80
CA ILE A 179 21.36 -6.64 6.31
C ILE A 179 22.45 -6.36 5.27
N GLU A 180 22.90 -7.39 4.56
CA GLU A 180 23.84 -7.24 3.44
C GLU A 180 23.28 -6.32 2.35
N TYR A 181 22.02 -6.52 1.97
CA TYR A 181 21.34 -5.74 0.92
C TYR A 181 21.10 -4.28 1.32
N VAL A 182 20.63 -4.05 2.53
CA VAL A 182 20.24 -2.70 3.00
C VAL A 182 21.43 -1.95 3.61
N GLY A 183 22.35 -2.67 4.26
CA GLY A 183 23.40 -2.11 5.11
C GLY A 183 22.84 -1.54 6.42
N ASN A 184 23.72 -0.96 7.23
CA ASN A 184 23.36 -0.32 8.52
C ASN A 184 22.81 1.11 8.30
N LYS A 185 21.81 1.24 7.43
CA LYS A 185 21.22 2.53 7.09
C LYS A 185 19.97 2.76 7.91
N ILE A 186 19.74 4.00 8.31
CA ILE A 186 18.52 4.46 8.99
C ILE A 186 17.98 5.64 8.20
N ILE A 187 16.68 5.66 7.98
CA ILE A 187 16.01 6.77 7.31
C ILE A 187 15.76 7.87 8.35
N LYS A 188 16.38 9.03 8.18
CA LYS A 188 16.15 10.22 8.99
C LYS A 188 15.59 11.38 8.18
N LYS A 189 15.86 11.41 6.88
CA LYS A 189 15.45 12.46 5.95
C LYS A 189 15.05 11.87 4.59
N PRO A 190 14.33 12.62 3.75
CA PRO A 190 13.84 12.15 2.46
C PRO A 190 14.94 11.56 1.56
N LEU A 191 16.11 12.17 1.55
CA LEU A 191 17.25 11.68 0.77
C LEU A 191 17.71 10.27 1.18
N ASP A 192 17.66 9.95 2.47
CA ASP A 192 18.01 8.60 2.96
C ASP A 192 17.01 7.57 2.42
N TYR A 193 15.72 7.91 2.46
CA TYR A 193 14.67 7.07 1.91
C TYR A 193 14.88 6.81 0.42
N VAL A 194 15.12 7.86 -0.37
CA VAL A 194 15.37 7.74 -1.81
C VAL A 194 16.60 6.88 -2.09
N ARG A 195 17.68 7.05 -1.32
CA ARG A 195 18.93 6.26 -1.51
C ARG A 195 18.75 4.77 -1.19
N ILE A 196 17.94 4.45 -0.18
CA ILE A 196 17.70 3.07 0.24
C ILE A 196 16.72 2.38 -0.71
N THR A 197 15.58 3.02 -0.99
CA THR A 197 14.48 2.39 -1.74
C THR A 197 14.53 2.66 -3.25
N LYS A 198 15.41 3.59 -3.69
CA LYS A 198 15.39 4.12 -5.06
C LYS A 198 14.03 4.73 -5.40
N PHE A 199 13.41 5.33 -4.40
CA PHE A 199 12.07 5.93 -4.50
C PHE A 199 10.97 4.95 -4.95
N LYS A 200 11.07 3.71 -4.47
CA LYS A 200 10.10 2.64 -4.72
C LYS A 200 9.15 2.50 -3.52
N ILE A 201 7.94 2.04 -3.78
CA ILE A 201 7.04 1.62 -2.71
C ILE A 201 7.62 0.40 -1.97
N VAL A 202 7.19 0.19 -0.74
CA VAL A 202 7.75 -0.89 0.13
C VAL A 202 7.65 -2.25 -0.53
N GLU A 203 6.52 -2.56 -1.15
CA GLU A 203 6.25 -3.85 -1.78
C GLU A 203 7.15 -4.09 -3.00
N GLU A 204 7.45 -3.04 -3.80
CA GLU A 204 8.39 -3.11 -4.92
C GLU A 204 9.84 -3.23 -4.42
N TRP A 205 10.17 -2.48 -3.37
CA TRP A 205 11.49 -2.52 -2.75
C TRP A 205 11.77 -3.89 -2.16
N MET A 206 10.83 -4.47 -1.41
CA MET A 206 10.93 -5.83 -0.89
C MET A 206 11.04 -6.87 -2.00
N TYR A 207 10.24 -6.76 -3.07
CA TYR A 207 10.36 -7.65 -4.22
C TYR A 207 11.77 -7.63 -4.81
N ASN A 208 12.38 -6.44 -4.98
CA ASN A 208 13.72 -6.33 -5.52
C ASN A 208 14.76 -6.99 -4.62
N PHE A 209 14.63 -6.84 -3.31
CA PHE A 209 15.46 -7.56 -2.35
C PHE A 209 15.29 -9.08 -2.48
N LEU A 210 14.07 -9.58 -2.40
CA LEU A 210 13.78 -11.02 -2.43
C LEU A 210 14.17 -11.65 -3.78
N ASN A 211 13.97 -10.90 -4.88
CA ASN A 211 14.35 -11.38 -6.20
C ASN A 211 15.86 -11.38 -6.45
N TYR A 212 16.61 -10.54 -5.72
CA TYR A 212 18.07 -10.54 -5.75
C TYR A 212 18.67 -11.82 -5.12
N LEU A 213 17.99 -12.45 -4.19
CA LEU A 213 18.45 -13.64 -3.51
C LEU A 213 18.53 -14.85 -4.47
N GLU A 214 19.56 -15.69 -4.29
CA GLU A 214 19.83 -16.81 -5.19
C GLU A 214 18.91 -18.00 -4.89
N LYS A 215 18.81 -18.39 -3.62
CA LYS A 215 18.04 -19.57 -3.19
C LYS A 215 16.66 -19.16 -2.71
N LYS A 216 15.72 -19.05 -3.63
CA LYS A 216 14.35 -18.59 -3.36
C LYS A 216 13.30 -19.60 -3.81
N GLU A 217 12.20 -19.63 -3.09
CA GLU A 217 10.96 -20.33 -3.47
C GLU A 217 9.79 -19.35 -3.45
N THR A 218 8.86 -19.54 -4.34
CA THR A 218 7.66 -18.72 -4.46
C THR A 218 6.44 -19.59 -4.68
N ILE A 219 5.26 -19.08 -4.35
CA ILE A 219 4.00 -19.67 -4.78
C ILE A 219 3.27 -18.72 -5.74
N SER A 220 2.35 -19.26 -6.51
CA SER A 220 1.51 -18.44 -7.38
C SER A 220 0.53 -17.60 -6.56
N ILE A 221 0.02 -16.54 -7.19
CA ILE A 221 -0.99 -15.69 -6.55
C ILE A 221 -2.31 -16.45 -6.37
N GLU A 222 -2.62 -17.37 -7.26
CA GLU A 222 -3.81 -18.21 -7.19
C GLU A 222 -3.73 -19.15 -5.98
N GLU A 223 -2.61 -19.84 -5.77
CA GLU A 223 -2.38 -20.70 -4.61
C GLU A 223 -2.41 -19.88 -3.32
N TYR A 224 -1.81 -18.70 -3.33
CA TYR A 224 -1.87 -17.78 -2.20
C TYR A 224 -3.33 -17.39 -1.86
N ASN A 225 -4.10 -17.01 -2.87
CA ASN A 225 -5.50 -16.61 -2.69
C ASN A 225 -6.34 -17.74 -2.10
N GLU A 226 -6.15 -18.98 -2.55
CA GLU A 226 -6.86 -20.13 -2.00
C GLU A 226 -6.54 -20.38 -0.51
N ILE A 227 -5.29 -20.14 -0.08
CA ILE A 227 -4.84 -20.35 1.29
C ILE A 227 -5.31 -19.22 2.19
N PHE A 228 -5.20 -17.98 1.73
CA PHE A 228 -5.45 -16.77 2.49
C PHE A 228 -6.84 -16.15 2.23
N LYS A 229 -7.70 -16.78 1.43
CA LYS A 229 -9.07 -16.31 1.11
C LYS A 229 -9.93 -15.98 2.34
N GLU A 230 -9.68 -16.69 3.44
CA GLU A 230 -10.40 -16.53 4.71
C GLU A 230 -9.51 -15.95 5.82
N VAL A 231 -8.32 -15.48 5.49
CA VAL A 231 -7.55 -14.66 6.44
C VAL A 231 -8.30 -13.34 6.51
N VAL A 232 -9.09 -13.24 7.53
CA VAL A 232 -9.89 -12.05 7.80
C VAL A 232 -8.89 -10.94 8.09
N TYR A 233 -8.77 -10.00 7.16
CA TYR A 233 -8.63 -8.63 7.57
C TYR A 233 -9.79 -8.38 8.52
N ASP A 234 -9.54 -8.22 9.78
CA ASP A 234 -10.49 -7.65 10.70
C ASP A 234 -10.53 -6.13 10.44
N SER A 235 -10.73 -5.79 9.18
CA SER A 235 -10.94 -4.44 8.76
C SER A 235 -12.43 -4.22 8.80
N ILE A 236 -12.82 -3.63 9.94
CA ILE A 236 -13.57 -2.41 9.89
C ILE A 236 -14.36 -2.31 8.61
N GLU A 237 -15.64 -2.54 8.75
CA GLU A 237 -16.61 -2.32 7.70
C GLU A 237 -16.15 -2.91 6.36
N ALA A 238 -16.75 -4.01 6.01
CA ALA A 238 -16.57 -4.65 4.72
C ALA A 238 -16.59 -3.56 3.63
N GLY A 239 -15.43 -3.09 3.23
CA GLY A 239 -15.28 -1.96 2.31
C GLY A 239 -13.92 -1.31 2.35
N ASP A 240 -13.17 -1.39 3.43
CA ASP A 240 -12.04 -0.48 3.56
C ASP A 240 -10.66 -1.01 3.17
N PHE A 241 -10.39 -2.21 2.96
CA PHE A 241 -9.14 -2.65 2.35
C PHE A 241 -8.94 -4.17 2.40
N ASN A 242 -9.43 -4.86 1.43
CA ASN A 242 -8.84 -6.13 1.07
C ASN A 242 -8.01 -5.88 -0.21
N PRO A 243 -6.68 -6.03 -0.20
CA PRO A 243 -5.87 -5.88 -1.41
C PRO A 243 -6.23 -6.89 -2.50
N MET A 244 -7.12 -7.82 -2.20
CA MET A 244 -7.66 -8.79 -3.14
C MET A 244 -8.98 -8.33 -3.77
N PHE A 245 -9.58 -7.22 -3.32
CA PHE A 245 -10.83 -6.72 -3.89
C PHE A 245 -10.59 -5.72 -5.01
N ALA A 246 -11.43 -5.86 -5.96
CA ALA A 246 -11.54 -5.02 -7.11
C ALA A 246 -11.81 -3.57 -6.73
N GLN A 247 -10.92 -2.66 -7.04
CA GLN A 247 -11.09 -1.24 -6.73
C GLN A 247 -10.89 -0.42 -7.99
N LEU A 248 -11.82 0.49 -8.22
CA LEU A 248 -11.70 1.55 -9.21
C LEU A 248 -11.50 2.88 -8.49
N ASN A 249 -10.54 3.64 -8.92
CA ASN A 249 -10.31 4.98 -8.45
C ASN A 249 -10.40 5.96 -9.61
N SER A 250 -11.28 6.93 -9.51
CA SER A 250 -11.43 7.99 -10.51
C SER A 250 -11.62 9.36 -9.88
N GLY A 251 -11.27 10.41 -10.59
CA GLY A 251 -11.50 11.77 -10.14
C GLY A 251 -10.60 12.82 -10.79
N VAL A 252 -10.86 14.06 -10.41
CA VAL A 252 -10.07 15.21 -10.84
C VAL A 252 -8.98 15.50 -9.82
N TYR A 253 -7.76 15.68 -10.30
CA TYR A 253 -6.56 15.87 -9.48
C TYR A 253 -5.75 17.06 -9.96
N ILE A 254 -5.16 17.79 -9.03
CA ILE A 254 -4.15 18.80 -9.35
C ILE A 254 -2.81 18.10 -9.55
N ASN A 255 -2.12 18.46 -10.64
CA ASN A 255 -0.73 18.05 -10.80
C ASN A 255 0.12 18.74 -9.72
N ARG A 256 0.91 17.98 -9.04
CA ARG A 256 1.64 18.38 -7.83
C ARG A 256 2.84 19.27 -8.10
N HIS A 257 3.41 19.14 -9.29
CA HIS A 257 4.54 19.95 -9.72
C HIS A 257 4.13 21.25 -10.36
N ASP A 258 2.83 21.37 -10.68
CA ASP A 258 2.29 22.55 -11.33
C ASP A 258 0.81 22.64 -10.94
N ASP A 259 0.50 23.48 -9.96
CA ASP A 259 -0.86 23.73 -9.46
C ASP A 259 -1.83 24.25 -10.55
N LYS A 260 -1.26 24.68 -11.68
CA LYS A 260 -1.98 25.09 -12.88
C LYS A 260 -2.33 23.95 -13.83
N LYS A 261 -1.87 22.73 -13.53
CA LYS A 261 -2.20 21.55 -14.32
C LYS A 261 -3.09 20.61 -13.55
N TRP A 262 -4.30 20.44 -14.04
CA TRP A 262 -5.24 19.48 -13.52
C TRP A 262 -5.39 18.30 -14.48
N ILE A 263 -5.62 17.13 -13.91
CA ILE A 263 -5.87 15.92 -14.65
C ILE A 263 -7.15 15.27 -14.14
N TYR A 264 -7.94 14.72 -15.03
CA TYR A 264 -8.87 13.66 -14.69
C TYR A 264 -8.11 12.34 -14.77
N SER A 265 -8.16 11.53 -13.74
CA SER A 265 -7.41 10.28 -13.66
C SER A 265 -8.32 9.13 -13.31
N VAL A 266 -8.10 8.00 -13.97
CA VAL A 266 -8.74 6.72 -13.66
C VAL A 266 -7.66 5.69 -13.40
N TYR A 267 -7.86 4.94 -12.35
CA TYR A 267 -7.02 3.81 -12.00
C TYR A 267 -7.89 2.58 -11.73
N ASN A 268 -7.76 1.58 -12.59
CA ASN A 268 -8.46 0.32 -12.44
C ASN A 268 -7.60 -0.69 -11.68
N PHE A 269 -7.89 -0.89 -10.39
CA PHE A 269 -7.28 -1.93 -9.54
C PHE A 269 -8.03 -3.26 -9.61
N THR A 270 -9.17 -3.28 -10.32
CA THR A 270 -9.98 -4.48 -10.41
C THR A 270 -9.27 -5.54 -11.24
N ASN A 271 -9.63 -6.79 -11.10
CA ASN A 271 -9.18 -7.87 -11.98
C ASN A 271 -9.99 -7.95 -13.28
N LYS A 272 -10.84 -6.96 -13.53
CA LYS A 272 -11.82 -6.98 -14.62
C LYS A 272 -11.63 -5.80 -15.56
N GLU A 273 -12.06 -5.98 -16.79
CA GLU A 273 -12.14 -4.89 -17.76
C GLU A 273 -13.37 -4.05 -17.44
N LEU A 274 -13.20 -2.74 -17.41
CA LEU A 274 -14.26 -1.77 -17.17
C LEU A 274 -14.38 -0.84 -18.37
N GLU A 275 -15.58 -0.65 -18.86
CA GLU A 275 -15.88 0.41 -19.82
C GLU A 275 -16.29 1.66 -19.04
N ILE A 276 -15.61 2.77 -19.27
CA ILE A 276 -15.87 4.03 -18.58
C ILE A 276 -16.08 5.13 -19.60
N ASP A 277 -17.29 5.72 -19.56
CA ASP A 277 -17.61 6.93 -20.29
C ASP A 277 -17.42 8.15 -19.38
N ILE A 278 -16.62 9.08 -19.82
CA ILE A 278 -16.32 10.30 -19.07
C ILE A 278 -16.73 11.51 -19.87
N GLU A 279 -17.58 12.32 -19.29
CA GLU A 279 -17.91 13.64 -19.83
C GLU A 279 -17.60 14.71 -18.78
N ILE A 280 -16.78 15.69 -19.15
CA ILE A 280 -16.53 16.87 -18.33
C ILE A 280 -17.06 18.09 -19.07
N ARG A 281 -17.94 18.84 -18.39
CA ARG A 281 -18.54 20.07 -18.90
C ARG A 281 -18.07 21.29 -18.12
N TYR A 282 -17.82 22.36 -18.82
CA TYR A 282 -17.54 23.66 -18.26
C TYR A 282 -18.37 24.75 -18.98
N LYS A 283 -19.08 25.58 -18.21
CA LYS A 283 -20.02 26.60 -18.76
C LYS A 283 -20.97 26.00 -19.80
N GLY A 284 -21.48 24.81 -19.58
CA GLY A 284 -22.39 24.10 -20.48
C GLY A 284 -21.73 23.43 -21.69
N ASN A 285 -20.47 23.72 -21.98
CA ASN A 285 -19.72 23.08 -23.07
C ASN A 285 -19.01 21.82 -22.62
N VAL A 286 -19.01 20.82 -23.48
CA VAL A 286 -18.21 19.60 -23.26
C VAL A 286 -16.75 19.93 -23.54
N ILE A 287 -15.89 19.80 -22.53
CA ILE A 287 -14.44 20.02 -22.64
C ILE A 287 -13.65 18.74 -22.74
N ILE A 288 -14.19 17.64 -22.16
CA ILE A 288 -13.66 16.28 -22.29
C ILE A 288 -14.83 15.35 -22.52
N ASN A 289 -14.69 14.48 -23.52
CA ASN A 289 -15.59 13.37 -23.77
C ASN A 289 -14.73 12.19 -24.19
N ASP A 290 -14.63 11.18 -23.33
CA ASP A 290 -13.78 10.03 -23.54
C ASP A 290 -14.52 8.75 -23.15
N ASN A 291 -14.41 7.74 -24.00
CA ASN A 291 -14.95 6.41 -23.78
C ASN A 291 -13.82 5.41 -23.96
N ARG A 292 -13.52 4.65 -22.91
CA ARG A 292 -12.44 3.67 -22.95
C ARG A 292 -12.74 2.42 -22.16
N THR A 293 -12.14 1.34 -22.62
CA THR A 293 -12.00 0.12 -21.85
C THR A 293 -10.74 0.20 -21.02
N TYR A 294 -10.90 0.10 -19.70
CA TYR A 294 -9.80 0.09 -18.74
C TYR A 294 -9.49 -1.34 -18.34
N PHE A 295 -8.36 -1.82 -18.81
CA PHE A 295 -7.87 -3.15 -18.48
C PHE A 295 -7.38 -3.20 -17.04
N TYR A 296 -7.29 -4.39 -16.50
CA TYR A 296 -6.76 -4.69 -15.19
C TYR A 296 -5.43 -3.97 -14.90
N LYS A 297 -5.40 -3.25 -13.78
CA LYS A 297 -4.25 -2.48 -13.28
C LYS A 297 -3.73 -1.42 -14.25
N THR A 298 -4.61 -0.80 -14.99
CA THR A 298 -4.26 0.30 -15.89
C THR A 298 -4.50 1.63 -15.21
N TRP A 299 -3.55 2.53 -15.34
CA TRP A 299 -3.70 3.94 -14.97
C TRP A 299 -3.76 4.78 -16.23
N TYR A 300 -4.74 5.67 -16.27
CA TYR A 300 -4.93 6.61 -17.37
C TYR A 300 -5.30 7.98 -16.84
N TYR A 301 -4.85 9.02 -17.52
CA TYR A 301 -5.20 10.39 -17.18
C TYR A 301 -5.42 11.25 -18.44
N ILE A 302 -6.25 12.28 -18.30
CA ILE A 302 -6.54 13.29 -19.31
C ILE A 302 -6.26 14.65 -18.70
N HIS A 303 -5.55 15.51 -19.41
CA HIS A 303 -5.32 16.88 -18.96
C HIS A 303 -6.58 17.72 -19.12
N ILE A 304 -6.92 18.47 -18.09
CA ILE A 304 -7.96 19.51 -18.15
C ILE A 304 -7.37 20.76 -18.80
N PRO A 305 -8.10 21.40 -19.71
CA PRO A 305 -7.63 22.62 -20.37
C PRO A 305 -7.23 23.71 -19.37
N TYR A 306 -6.12 24.38 -19.65
CA TYR A 306 -5.53 25.34 -18.72
C TYR A 306 -6.41 26.58 -18.48
N ASP A 307 -7.06 27.09 -19.51
CA ASP A 307 -8.01 28.19 -19.43
C ASP A 307 -9.20 27.91 -18.52
N VAL A 308 -9.69 26.68 -18.52
CA VAL A 308 -10.74 26.23 -17.60
C VAL A 308 -10.25 26.26 -16.15
N ILE A 309 -9.01 25.83 -15.92
CA ILE A 309 -8.41 25.84 -14.60
C ILE A 309 -8.25 27.27 -14.09
N GLU A 310 -7.73 28.19 -14.92
CA GLU A 310 -7.57 29.60 -14.55
C GLU A 310 -8.91 30.25 -14.20
N ASP A 311 -9.94 29.98 -14.96
CA ASP A 311 -11.28 30.50 -14.70
C ASP A 311 -11.83 30.00 -13.36
N ILE A 312 -11.75 28.70 -13.08
CA ILE A 312 -12.22 28.11 -11.82
C ILE A 312 -11.41 28.63 -10.63
N MET A 313 -10.10 28.79 -10.77
CA MET A 313 -9.25 29.30 -9.70
C MET A 313 -9.45 30.79 -9.43
N SER A 314 -9.82 31.58 -10.43
CA SER A 314 -10.04 33.01 -10.31
C SER A 314 -11.44 33.39 -9.76
N SER A 315 -12.40 32.48 -9.82
CA SER A 315 -13.78 32.71 -9.39
C SER A 315 -14.28 31.63 -8.43
N THR A 316 -15.06 32.03 -7.42
CA THR A 316 -15.71 31.10 -6.49
C THR A 316 -17.01 30.50 -7.03
N ASN A 317 -17.51 31.05 -8.13
CA ASN A 317 -18.81 30.66 -8.70
C ASN A 317 -18.67 29.79 -9.95
N GLU A 318 -17.45 29.59 -10.44
CA GLU A 318 -17.21 28.74 -11.60
C GLU A 318 -16.98 27.29 -11.16
N GLU A 319 -17.61 26.38 -11.87
CA GLU A 319 -17.47 24.94 -11.64
C GLU A 319 -17.46 24.16 -12.95
N MET A 320 -16.78 23.04 -12.95
CA MET A 320 -16.93 22.02 -13.98
C MET A 320 -17.76 20.86 -13.43
N VAL A 321 -18.59 20.28 -14.30
CA VAL A 321 -19.43 19.13 -13.98
C VAL A 321 -18.78 17.89 -14.62
N VAL A 322 -18.55 16.89 -13.81
CA VAL A 322 -18.00 15.59 -14.24
C VAL A 322 -19.10 14.55 -14.16
N THR A 323 -19.31 13.86 -15.28
CA THR A 323 -20.20 12.70 -15.37
C THR A 323 -19.34 11.48 -15.69
N GLU A 324 -19.41 10.47 -14.85
CA GLU A 324 -18.76 9.18 -15.05
C GLU A 324 -19.82 8.09 -15.16
N LYS A 325 -19.79 7.31 -16.23
CA LYS A 325 -20.60 6.10 -16.38
C LYS A 325 -19.66 4.92 -16.41
N ILE A 326 -19.83 4.03 -15.47
CA ILE A 326 -19.00 2.85 -15.32
C ILE A 326 -19.85 1.64 -15.66
N LYS A 327 -19.44 0.91 -16.68
CA LYS A 327 -20.10 -0.31 -17.10
C LYS A 327 -19.24 -1.51 -16.76
N TYR A 328 -19.87 -2.46 -16.16
CA TYR A 328 -19.26 -3.69 -15.74
C TYR A 328 -20.28 -4.82 -15.90
N GLU A 329 -19.96 -5.79 -16.80
CA GLU A 329 -20.88 -6.88 -17.15
C GLU A 329 -22.26 -6.35 -17.57
N SER A 330 -23.31 -6.62 -16.78
CA SER A 330 -24.66 -6.13 -17.01
C SER A 330 -25.05 -4.92 -16.17
N GLN A 331 -24.12 -4.38 -15.38
CA GLN A 331 -24.36 -3.25 -14.49
C GLN A 331 -23.81 -1.94 -15.08
N GLU A 332 -24.50 -0.86 -14.81
CA GLU A 332 -24.07 0.49 -15.14
C GLU A 332 -24.31 1.40 -13.93
N ASP A 333 -23.24 2.05 -13.46
CA ASP A 333 -23.29 3.06 -12.43
C ASP A 333 -22.99 4.44 -13.02
N VAL A 334 -23.78 5.45 -12.63
CA VAL A 334 -23.61 6.82 -13.12
C VAL A 334 -23.34 7.74 -11.94
N PHE A 335 -22.22 8.48 -12.02
CA PHE A 335 -21.80 9.44 -11.01
C PHE A 335 -21.75 10.84 -11.60
N ASN A 336 -22.37 11.80 -10.92
CA ASN A 336 -22.33 13.21 -11.28
C ASN A 336 -21.80 14.01 -10.09
N TYR A 337 -20.81 14.86 -10.34
CA TYR A 337 -20.28 15.76 -9.32
C TYR A 337 -19.70 17.03 -9.94
N SER A 338 -19.67 18.09 -9.14
CA SER A 338 -19.07 19.37 -9.56
C SER A 338 -17.71 19.56 -8.90
N VAL A 339 -16.79 20.16 -9.63
CA VAL A 339 -15.47 20.56 -9.15
C VAL A 339 -15.32 22.07 -9.27
N ASN A 340 -15.10 22.73 -8.15
CA ASN A 340 -14.85 24.15 -8.05
C ASN A 340 -13.73 24.46 -7.05
N LYS A 341 -13.33 25.70 -6.94
CA LYS A 341 -12.25 26.13 -6.04
C LYS A 341 -12.48 25.73 -4.57
N ASN A 342 -13.74 25.76 -4.09
CA ASN A 342 -14.05 25.53 -2.69
C ASN A 342 -14.11 24.05 -2.34
N ASN A 343 -14.50 23.19 -3.29
CA ASN A 343 -14.64 21.76 -3.06
C ASN A 343 -13.52 20.92 -3.69
N LEU A 344 -12.57 21.56 -4.36
CA LEU A 344 -11.45 20.92 -5.00
C LEU A 344 -10.69 19.98 -4.04
N GLU A 345 -10.58 20.36 -2.77
CA GLU A 345 -9.97 19.51 -1.74
C GLU A 345 -10.80 18.26 -1.41
N THR A 346 -12.13 18.36 -1.51
CA THR A 346 -13.00 17.19 -1.32
C THR A 346 -13.00 16.26 -2.52
N HIS A 347 -12.78 16.78 -3.72
CA HIS A 347 -12.60 15.98 -4.93
C HIS A 347 -11.20 15.38 -5.07
N LYS A 348 -10.24 15.87 -4.31
CA LYS A 348 -8.96 15.19 -4.10
C LYS A 348 -9.11 13.90 -3.31
N LYS A 349 -10.27 13.62 -2.74
CA LYS A 349 -10.59 12.32 -2.14
C LYS A 349 -10.91 11.36 -3.27
N CYS A 350 -10.10 10.31 -3.38
CA CYS A 350 -10.37 9.23 -4.28
C CYS A 350 -11.78 8.70 -4.07
N LYS A 351 -12.56 8.58 -5.14
CA LYS A 351 -13.76 7.75 -5.10
C LYS A 351 -13.29 6.31 -5.25
N TRP A 352 -13.63 5.49 -4.29
CA TRP A 352 -13.38 4.06 -4.34
C TRP A 352 -14.69 3.38 -4.68
N TYR A 353 -14.68 2.61 -5.74
CA TYR A 353 -15.77 1.74 -6.12
C TYR A 353 -15.37 0.32 -5.74
N PHE A 354 -16.20 -0.31 -4.95
CA PHE A 354 -16.03 -1.70 -4.58
C PHE A 354 -17.02 -2.53 -5.40
N PHE A 355 -16.49 -3.42 -6.20
CA PHE A 355 -17.30 -4.44 -6.87
C PHE A 355 -17.34 -5.65 -5.95
N ASP A 356 -18.53 -6.11 -5.60
CA ASP A 356 -18.70 -7.27 -4.74
C ASP A 356 -18.48 -8.55 -5.57
N ASP A 357 -17.26 -9.06 -5.58
CA ASP A 357 -16.90 -10.32 -6.25
C ASP A 357 -17.28 -11.56 -5.44
N ARG A 358 -18.04 -11.41 -4.34
CA ARG A 358 -18.43 -12.53 -3.47
C ARG A 358 -19.52 -13.45 -4.05
N ASN A 359 -20.03 -13.15 -5.23
CA ASN A 359 -21.11 -13.91 -5.87
C ASN A 359 -20.67 -14.72 -7.10
N ASP A 360 -19.38 -14.90 -7.37
CA ASP A 360 -18.87 -15.78 -8.42
C ASP A 360 -18.21 -17.04 -7.81
#